data_3a06be48dff03dc855ae441bebf6859b
#
_entry.id   3a06be48dff03dc855ae441bebf6859b
#
_cell.length_a   1.000
_cell.length_b   1.000
_cell.length_c   1.000
_cell.angle_alpha   90.00
_cell.angle_beta   90.00
_cell.angle_gamma   90.00
#
_symmetry.space_group_name_H-M   'P 1'
#
loop_
_entity.id
_entity.type
_entity.pdbx_description
1 polymer ?
#
loop_
_entity_poly.entity_id
_entity_poly.type
_entity_poly.pdbx_seq_one_letter_code
_entity_poly.pdbx_strand_id
1 'polypeptide(L)'
;MKVIWTEQALVRLIEIQDFVAQSNPAAAERLIRRIVERGGGLTKFPEMGRTVPELPGTGVREIIEGRYRIVYRIRAKGIQVLTVFEGHRQFPTDDVGE
;
A
#
# COMPACT_ATOMS: atom_id res chain seq x y z
N MET A 1 2.19 16.54 -1.78
CA MET A 1 3.42 15.82 -1.41
C MET A 1 3.71 14.72 -2.43
N LYS A 2 4.97 14.45 -2.65
CA LYS A 2 5.39 13.38 -3.56
C LYS A 2 5.14 12.02 -2.92
N VAL A 3 4.67 11.03 -3.69
CA VAL A 3 4.46 9.66 -3.22
C VAL A 3 5.54 8.78 -3.81
N ILE A 4 6.26 8.08 -2.95
CA ILE A 4 7.33 7.17 -3.35
C ILE A 4 7.00 5.77 -2.83
N TRP A 5 7.04 4.78 -3.72
CA TRP A 5 6.86 3.38 -3.37
C TRP A 5 8.22 2.79 -3.05
N THR A 6 8.36 2.20 -1.87
CA THR A 6 9.60 1.54 -1.51
C THR A 6 9.81 0.32 -2.40
N GLU A 7 11.05 -0.17 -2.44
CA GLU A 7 11.36 -1.39 -3.16
C GLU A 7 10.50 -2.55 -2.66
N GLN A 8 10.33 -2.65 -1.35
CA GLN A 8 9.51 -3.72 -0.77
C GLN A 8 8.04 -3.60 -1.18
N ALA A 9 7.53 -2.37 -1.22
CA ALA A 9 6.14 -2.15 -1.67
C ALA A 9 5.97 -2.57 -3.13
N LEU A 10 6.96 -2.29 -3.97
CA LEU A 10 6.92 -2.71 -5.38
C LEU A 10 6.97 -4.23 -5.51
N VAL A 11 7.78 -4.89 -4.71
CA VAL A 11 7.84 -6.36 -4.68
C VAL A 11 6.47 -6.93 -4.33
N ARG A 12 5.82 -6.37 -3.31
CA ARG A 12 4.49 -6.83 -2.92
C ARG A 12 3.46 -6.64 -4.03
N LEU A 13 3.55 -5.49 -4.70
CA LEU A 13 2.64 -5.18 -5.79
C LEU A 13 2.77 -6.20 -6.93
N ILE A 14 4.01 -6.55 -7.28
CA ILE A 14 4.28 -7.54 -8.30
C ILE A 14 3.76 -8.92 -7.89
N GLU A 15 3.95 -9.30 -6.63
CA GLU A 15 3.45 -10.58 -6.12
C GLU A 15 1.92 -10.66 -6.23
N ILE A 16 1.22 -9.58 -5.92
CA ILE A 16 -0.23 -9.51 -6.05
C ILE A 16 -0.63 -9.67 -7.52
N GLN A 17 0.05 -8.94 -8.40
CA GLN A 17 -0.22 -9.01 -9.83
C GLN A 17 -0.05 -10.43 -10.36
N ASP A 18 1.06 -11.06 -10.02
CA ASP A 18 1.35 -12.41 -10.50
C ASP A 18 0.32 -13.42 -10.00
N PHE A 19 -0.07 -13.29 -8.74
CA PHE A 19 -1.04 -14.20 -8.16
C PHE A 19 -2.41 -14.09 -8.85
N VAL A 20 -2.91 -12.86 -9.01
CA VAL A 20 -4.22 -12.64 -9.63
C VAL A 20 -4.18 -13.00 -11.12
N ALA A 21 -3.05 -12.73 -11.77
CA ALA A 21 -2.91 -13.02 -13.21
C ALA A 21 -2.97 -14.51 -13.54
N GLN A 22 -2.70 -15.38 -12.56
CA GLN A 22 -2.84 -16.83 -12.77
C GLN A 22 -4.27 -17.20 -13.15
N SER A 23 -5.26 -16.49 -12.60
CA SER A 23 -6.66 -16.76 -12.89
C SER A 23 -7.20 -15.81 -13.96
N ASN A 24 -6.76 -14.55 -13.96
CA ASN A 24 -7.34 -13.55 -14.86
C ASN A 24 -6.35 -12.38 -15.04
N PRO A 25 -5.55 -12.43 -16.14
CA PRO A 25 -4.57 -11.38 -16.40
C PRO A 25 -5.16 -9.97 -16.52
N ALA A 26 -6.33 -9.84 -17.14
CA ALA A 26 -6.97 -8.54 -17.29
C ALA A 26 -7.40 -7.97 -15.95
N ALA A 27 -7.91 -8.82 -15.05
CA ALA A 27 -8.30 -8.39 -13.71
C ALA A 27 -7.09 -7.97 -12.90
N ALA A 28 -5.96 -8.66 -13.07
CA ALA A 28 -4.71 -8.29 -12.40
C ALA A 28 -4.28 -6.89 -12.80
N GLU A 29 -4.30 -6.59 -14.09
CA GLU A 29 -3.91 -5.28 -14.59
C GLU A 29 -4.81 -4.17 -14.02
N ARG A 30 -6.13 -4.40 -14.02
CA ARG A 30 -7.07 -3.43 -13.46
C ARG A 30 -6.86 -3.21 -11.98
N LEU A 31 -6.59 -4.28 -11.24
CA LEU A 31 -6.37 -4.19 -9.79
C LEU A 31 -5.12 -3.37 -9.49
N ILE A 32 -4.02 -3.64 -10.17
CA ILE A 32 -2.78 -2.92 -9.96
C ILE A 32 -2.96 -1.44 -10.28
N ARG A 33 -3.66 -1.14 -11.36
CA ARG A 33 -3.94 0.24 -11.72
C ARG A 33 -4.73 0.96 -10.61
N ARG A 34 -5.76 0.30 -10.06
CA ARG A 34 -6.54 0.89 -8.96
C ARG A 34 -5.70 1.13 -7.72
N ILE A 35 -4.85 0.17 -7.36
CA ILE A 35 -3.99 0.31 -6.19
C ILE A 35 -3.04 1.49 -6.35
N VAL A 36 -2.41 1.60 -7.51
CA VAL A 36 -1.45 2.68 -7.79
C VAL A 36 -2.16 4.04 -7.81
N GLU A 37 -3.33 4.12 -8.43
CA GLU A 37 -4.11 5.36 -8.45
C GLU A 37 -4.56 5.75 -7.05
N ARG A 38 -4.97 4.78 -6.25
CA ARG A 38 -5.41 5.03 -4.88
C ARG A 38 -4.26 5.60 -4.05
N GLY A 39 -3.07 5.00 -4.18
CA GLY A 39 -1.88 5.52 -3.51
C GLY A 39 -1.49 6.91 -3.99
N GLY A 40 -1.66 7.16 -5.28
CA GLY A 40 -1.36 8.48 -5.85
C GLY A 40 -2.22 9.60 -5.27
N GLY A 41 -3.44 9.28 -4.83
CA GLY A 41 -4.33 10.25 -4.20
C GLY A 41 -3.79 10.84 -2.91
N LEU A 42 -2.82 10.17 -2.29
CA LEU A 42 -2.19 10.67 -1.07
C LEU A 42 -1.41 11.97 -1.31
N THR A 43 -1.06 12.28 -2.55
CA THR A 43 -0.41 13.53 -2.89
C THR A 43 -1.21 14.73 -2.41
N LYS A 44 -2.54 14.68 -2.56
CA LYS A 44 -3.41 15.78 -2.15
C LYS A 44 -3.88 15.67 -0.71
N PHE A 45 -4.08 14.44 -0.23
CA PHE A 45 -4.66 14.19 1.09
C PHE A 45 -3.79 13.19 1.86
N PRO A 46 -2.60 13.63 2.32
CA PRO A 46 -1.66 12.70 2.97
C PRO A 46 -2.23 12.03 4.22
N GLU A 47 -3.12 12.71 4.94
CA GLU A 47 -3.66 12.19 6.20
C GLU A 47 -5.01 11.51 6.05
N MET A 48 -5.45 11.19 4.81
CA MET A 48 -6.75 10.58 4.64
C MET A 48 -6.81 9.13 5.15
N GLY A 49 -5.68 8.46 5.24
CA GLY A 49 -5.62 7.11 5.78
C GLY A 49 -5.72 7.10 7.30
N ARG A 50 -6.26 6.00 7.83
CA ARG A 50 -6.33 5.81 9.29
C ARG A 50 -4.97 5.33 9.81
N THR A 51 -4.73 5.53 11.10
CA THR A 51 -3.58 4.91 11.73
C THR A 51 -3.76 3.40 11.75
N VAL A 52 -2.66 2.67 11.55
CA VAL A 52 -2.69 1.21 11.49
C VAL A 52 -2.95 0.65 12.88
N PRO A 53 -4.04 -0.15 13.07
CA PRO A 53 -4.36 -0.68 14.40
C PRO A 53 -3.27 -1.57 14.99
N GLU A 54 -2.54 -2.30 14.14
CA GLU A 54 -1.47 -3.20 14.59
C GLU A 54 -0.23 -2.46 15.08
N LEU A 55 -0.11 -1.16 14.74
CA LEU A 55 1.09 -0.37 15.05
C LEU A 55 0.70 0.96 15.71
N PRO A 56 0.04 0.90 16.88
CA PRO A 56 -0.43 2.13 17.54
C PRO A 56 0.75 3.02 17.93
N GLY A 57 0.56 4.33 17.76
CA GLY A 57 1.55 5.31 18.17
C GLY A 57 2.74 5.47 17.23
N THR A 58 2.77 4.76 16.11
CA THR A 58 3.90 4.82 15.18
C THR A 58 3.75 5.90 14.11
N GLY A 59 2.53 6.40 13.90
CA GLY A 59 2.25 7.33 12.81
C GLY A 59 2.08 6.66 11.46
N VAL A 60 2.23 5.34 11.39
CA VAL A 60 2.00 4.59 10.16
C VAL A 60 0.51 4.54 9.88
N ARG A 61 0.14 4.82 8.63
CA ARG A 61 -1.26 4.90 8.19
C ARG A 61 -1.54 3.92 7.09
N GLU A 62 -2.81 3.72 6.79
CA GLU A 62 -3.23 2.86 5.69
C GLU A 62 -4.48 3.38 5.02
N ILE A 63 -4.60 3.09 3.74
CA ILE A 63 -5.84 3.27 2.99
C ILE A 63 -6.25 1.93 2.41
N ILE A 64 -7.54 1.78 2.17
CA ILE A 64 -8.10 0.51 1.69
C ILE A 64 -8.47 0.64 0.22
N GLU A 65 -8.08 -0.37 -0.56
CA GLU A 65 -8.54 -0.53 -1.93
C GLU A 65 -9.08 -1.94 -2.08
N GLY A 66 -10.41 -2.09 -2.12
CA GLY A 66 -11.03 -3.41 -2.15
C GLY A 66 -10.66 -4.21 -0.91
N ARG A 67 -10.04 -5.36 -1.12
CA ARG A 67 -9.57 -6.20 -0.01
C ARG A 67 -8.12 -5.95 0.37
N TYR A 68 -7.48 -4.95 -0.24
CA TYR A 68 -6.06 -4.68 -0.02
C TYR A 68 -5.87 -3.48 0.87
N ARG A 69 -4.83 -3.54 1.70
CA ARG A 69 -4.43 -2.45 2.58
C ARG A 69 -3.14 -1.87 2.02
N ILE A 70 -3.12 -0.55 1.81
CA ILE A 70 -1.95 0.18 1.30
C ILE A 70 -1.39 0.94 2.50
N VAL A 71 -0.23 0.53 2.96
CA VAL A 71 0.38 1.05 4.20
C VAL A 71 1.45 2.08 3.85
N TYR A 72 1.40 3.23 4.50
CA TYR A 72 2.31 4.31 4.17
C TYR A 72 2.71 5.10 5.41
N ARG A 73 3.73 5.91 5.25
CA ARG A 73 4.23 6.81 6.29
C ARG A 73 4.48 8.19 5.68
N ILE A 74 4.08 9.24 6.41
CA ILE A 74 4.34 10.61 5.99
C ILE A 74 5.73 11.00 6.50
N ARG A 75 6.59 11.45 5.59
CA ARG A 75 7.93 11.92 5.90
C ARG A 75 8.03 13.40 5.55
N ALA A 76 9.11 14.07 6.01
CA ALA A 76 9.32 15.49 5.73
C ALA A 76 9.34 15.77 4.23
N LYS A 77 9.92 14.87 3.44
CA LYS A 77 10.09 15.06 1.99
C LYS A 77 8.99 14.43 1.14
N GLY A 78 8.02 13.76 1.75
CA GLY A 78 6.95 13.13 0.98
C GLY A 78 6.36 11.94 1.69
N ILE A 79 5.59 11.17 0.93
CA ILE A 79 4.89 10.01 1.43
C ILE A 79 5.59 8.77 0.93
N GLN A 80 5.80 7.83 1.83
CA GLN A 80 6.49 6.59 1.55
C GLN A 80 5.49 5.45 1.67
N VAL A 81 5.16 4.79 0.54
CA VAL A 81 4.33 3.59 0.58
C VAL A 81 5.24 2.43 0.95
N LEU A 82 4.94 1.77 2.05
CA LEU A 82 5.82 0.77 2.66
C LEU A 82 5.48 -0.65 2.24
N THR A 83 4.20 -0.94 2.07
CA THR A 83 3.75 -2.26 1.67
C THR A 83 2.29 -2.22 1.22
N VAL A 84 1.89 -3.26 0.51
CA VAL A 84 0.51 -3.52 0.12
C VAL A 84 0.25 -4.99 0.38
N PHE A 85 -0.86 -5.31 1.02
CA PHE A 85 -1.19 -6.72 1.28
C PHE A 85 -2.70 -6.89 1.42
N GLU A 86 -3.15 -8.15 1.26
CA GLU A 86 -4.55 -8.46 1.46
C GLU A 86 -4.90 -8.36 2.94
N GLY A 87 -6.00 -7.67 3.25
CA GLY A 87 -6.32 -7.30 4.63
C GLY A 87 -6.58 -8.47 5.58
N HIS A 88 -6.84 -9.67 5.04
CA HIS A 88 -7.04 -10.87 5.86
C HIS A 88 -5.74 -11.54 6.27
N ARG A 89 -4.64 -11.18 5.63
CA ARG A 89 -3.35 -11.78 5.94
C ARG A 89 -2.74 -11.12 7.16
N GLN A 90 -1.77 -11.82 7.76
CA GLN A 90 -1.01 -11.26 8.88
C GLN A 90 -0.30 -9.98 8.42
N PHE A 91 -0.32 -8.97 9.27
CA PHE A 91 0.32 -7.70 8.96
C PHE A 91 1.82 -7.92 8.75
N PRO A 92 2.37 -7.49 7.59
CA PRO A 92 3.78 -7.72 7.28
C PRO A 92 4.69 -6.70 7.98
N THR A 93 4.92 -6.90 9.27
CA THR A 93 5.68 -5.94 10.08
C THR A 93 7.09 -5.71 9.54
N ASP A 94 7.70 -6.72 8.92
CA ASP A 94 9.05 -6.58 8.37
C ASP A 94 9.12 -5.58 7.22
N ASP A 95 8.00 -5.38 6.52
CA ASP A 95 7.96 -4.45 5.38
C ASP A 95 7.91 -3.00 5.82
N VAL A 96 7.51 -2.75 7.06
CA VAL A 96 7.34 -1.39 7.56
C VAL A 96 8.69 -0.80 7.99
N GLY A 97 9.54 -1.62 8.55
CA GLY A 97 10.84 -1.19 9.01
C GLY A 97 10.73 -0.13 10.09
N GLU A 98 11.69 0.74 10.08
CA GLU A 98 11.72 1.84 11.04
C GLU A 98 11.10 3.10 10.44
#